data_1b00f4d46eb4326715a493f74bfa1846
#
_entry.id   1b00f4d46eb4326715a493f74bfa1846
#
_cell.length_a   1.000
_cell.length_b   1.000
_cell.length_c   1.000
_cell.angle_alpha   90.00
_cell.angle_beta   90.00
_cell.angle_gamma   90.00
#
_symmetry.space_group_name_H-M   'P 1'
#
loop_
_entity.id
_entity.type
_entity.pdbx_description
1 polymer ?
#
loop_
_entity_poly.entity_id
_entity_poly.type
_entity_poly.pdbx_seq_one_letter_code
_entity_poly.pdbx_strand_id
1 'polypeptide(L)'
;MSVGRGLKRGLGRLGLNRSMLIRRLIRLGHPRLRQLRAEAINGRGPRALVLRVGIRWLENGVLRVPQGHAGGLAFDLRWLPISHAHVGSIAGGNLESGVQEAMVRHLGRGGVFYDIGANLGFFSLLAAHLSGLEEGRVYAFEAAPDNVDAITVNAALNLIPNVRVIGAAVSDHAGRGRLQVVDDQSWSKLVGYGDHPFTEQVIDVKLVAIDDLVGSGELPPPTVVKIDVEGAELAVLAGMRETIQRHRPAIICELHDTHRPFVVAMGEAGYRVINLEGPIPIDQAGASAHALALPALDPGD
;
A
#
# COMPACT_ATOMS: atom_id res chain seq x y z
N MET A 1 8.35 10.39 32.17
CA MET A 1 8.84 9.80 30.90
C MET A 1 9.46 8.39 31.03
N SER A 2 9.26 7.64 32.12
CA SER A 2 9.97 6.37 32.37
C SER A 2 9.12 5.09 32.29
N VAL A 3 7.81 5.21 32.22
CA VAL A 3 6.88 4.07 32.24
C VAL A 3 6.74 3.38 30.86
N GLY A 4 7.01 4.07 29.78
CA GLY A 4 6.86 3.52 28.42
C GLY A 4 7.94 2.51 27.99
N ARG A 5 9.15 2.64 28.53
CA ARG A 5 10.28 1.75 28.17
C ARG A 5 10.24 0.39 28.88
N GLY A 6 9.64 0.31 30.04
CA GLY A 6 9.50 -0.94 30.79
C GLY A 6 8.47 -1.90 30.20
N LEU A 7 7.38 -1.35 29.62
CA LEU A 7 6.33 -2.15 28.98
C LEU A 7 6.80 -2.81 27.67
N LYS A 8 7.62 -2.10 26.86
CA LYS A 8 8.16 -2.64 25.59
C LYS A 8 9.00 -3.90 25.79
N ARG A 9 9.84 -3.97 26.84
CA ARG A 9 10.69 -5.13 27.14
C ARG A 9 9.95 -6.33 27.74
N GLY A 10 8.83 -6.11 28.40
CA GLY A 10 8.01 -7.19 29.00
C GLY A 10 7.12 -7.92 28.00
N LEU A 11 6.63 -7.21 26.98
CA LEU A 11 5.65 -7.75 26.02
C LEU A 11 6.29 -8.65 24.96
N GLY A 12 7.54 -8.38 24.52
CA GLY A 12 8.27 -9.23 23.58
C GLY A 12 8.61 -10.61 24.13
N ARG A 13 8.68 -10.79 25.46
CA ARG A 13 8.91 -12.09 26.11
C ARG A 13 7.66 -12.96 26.24
N LEU A 14 6.47 -12.39 26.08
CA LEU A 14 5.19 -13.08 26.26
C LEU A 14 4.46 -13.39 24.95
N GLY A 15 5.02 -13.05 23.77
CA GLY A 15 4.36 -13.25 22.47
C GLY A 15 3.03 -12.52 22.34
N LEU A 16 2.76 -11.54 23.20
CA LEU A 16 1.51 -10.77 23.18
C LEU A 16 1.68 -9.51 22.34
N ASN A 17 1.11 -9.52 21.16
CA ASN A 17 0.95 -8.36 20.31
C ASN A 17 0.19 -7.24 21.07
N ARG A 18 0.55 -5.96 20.84
CA ARG A 18 -0.09 -4.77 21.43
C ARG A 18 -1.61 -4.78 21.25
N SER A 19 -2.09 -5.23 20.09
CA SER A 19 -3.52 -5.35 19.80
C SER A 19 -4.22 -6.38 20.72
N MET A 20 -3.58 -7.50 21.05
CA MET A 20 -4.11 -8.48 22.00
C MET A 20 -4.21 -7.90 23.41
N LEU A 21 -3.22 -7.12 23.84
CA LEU A 21 -3.26 -6.46 25.14
C LEU A 21 -4.38 -5.41 25.22
N ILE A 22 -4.53 -4.60 24.18
CA ILE A 22 -5.60 -3.60 24.09
C ILE A 22 -6.97 -4.27 24.09
N ARG A 23 -7.15 -5.36 23.31
CA ARG A 23 -8.39 -6.17 23.33
C ARG A 23 -8.69 -6.74 24.72
N ARG A 24 -7.66 -7.21 25.44
CA ARG A 24 -7.80 -7.72 26.80
C ARG A 24 -8.17 -6.62 27.79
N LEU A 25 -7.59 -5.43 27.66
CA LEU A 25 -7.93 -4.26 28.49
C LEU A 25 -9.37 -3.77 28.23
N ILE A 26 -9.86 -3.85 27.00
CA ILE A 26 -11.25 -3.52 26.65
C ILE A 26 -12.22 -4.51 27.26
N ARG A 27 -11.95 -5.82 27.13
CA ARG A 27 -12.78 -6.87 27.77
C ARG A 27 -12.82 -6.74 29.28
N LEU A 28 -11.73 -6.30 29.90
CA LEU A 28 -11.62 -6.07 31.36
C LEU A 28 -12.24 -4.75 31.83
N GLY A 29 -12.81 -3.93 30.92
CA GLY A 29 -13.56 -2.73 31.27
C GLY A 29 -12.74 -1.59 31.86
N HIS A 30 -11.51 -1.38 31.37
CA HIS A 30 -10.61 -0.31 31.85
C HIS A 30 -11.30 1.07 31.83
N PRO A 31 -11.24 1.89 32.93
CA PRO A 31 -12.01 3.14 33.06
C PRO A 31 -11.83 4.12 31.92
N ARG A 32 -10.60 4.34 31.43
CA ARG A 32 -10.31 5.22 30.29
C ARG A 32 -10.96 4.74 28.98
N LEU A 33 -11.05 3.43 28.78
CA LEU A 33 -11.70 2.86 27.59
C LEU A 33 -13.23 2.98 27.67
N ARG A 34 -13.82 2.89 28.88
CA ARG A 34 -15.24 3.20 29.09
C ARG A 34 -15.55 4.66 28.77
N GLN A 35 -14.68 5.59 29.18
CA GLN A 35 -14.84 7.01 28.88
C GLN A 35 -14.74 7.30 27.37
N LEU A 36 -13.75 6.72 26.66
CA LEU A 36 -13.63 6.81 25.20
C LEU A 36 -14.84 6.21 24.49
N ARG A 37 -15.38 5.11 24.99
CA ARG A 37 -16.60 4.48 24.46
C ARG A 37 -17.83 5.38 24.64
N ALA A 38 -17.97 6.02 25.80
CA ALA A 38 -19.04 6.99 26.04
C ALA A 38 -18.92 8.22 25.13
N GLU A 39 -17.70 8.73 24.92
CA GLU A 39 -17.42 9.83 23.97
C GLU A 39 -17.73 9.41 22.52
N ALA A 40 -17.38 8.19 22.12
CA ALA A 40 -17.72 7.66 20.81
C ALA A 40 -19.23 7.56 20.58
N ILE A 41 -19.97 7.08 21.55
CA ILE A 41 -21.44 6.87 21.44
C ILE A 41 -22.19 8.19 21.46
N ASN A 42 -21.85 9.09 22.38
CA ASN A 42 -22.60 10.31 22.65
C ASN A 42 -22.04 11.57 21.96
N GLY A 43 -20.78 11.51 21.47
CA GLY A 43 -20.13 12.63 20.83
C GLY A 43 -20.61 12.89 19.40
N ARG A 44 -20.43 14.14 18.94
CA ARG A 44 -20.69 14.56 17.55
C ARG A 44 -19.38 15.10 16.94
N GLY A 45 -19.21 14.96 15.61
CA GLY A 45 -18.06 15.46 14.88
C GLY A 45 -16.97 14.40 14.58
N PRO A 46 -15.88 14.82 13.91
CA PRO A 46 -14.86 13.91 13.38
C PRO A 46 -14.19 13.02 14.44
N ARG A 47 -13.91 13.58 15.62
CA ARG A 47 -13.29 12.84 16.73
C ARG A 47 -14.18 11.70 17.23
N ALA A 48 -15.47 11.94 17.39
CA ALA A 48 -16.43 10.91 17.82
C ALA A 48 -16.62 9.84 16.74
N LEU A 49 -16.51 10.20 15.45
CA LEU A 49 -16.53 9.25 14.34
C LEU A 49 -15.30 8.35 14.39
N VAL A 50 -14.11 8.91 14.54
CA VAL A 50 -12.85 8.15 14.68
C VAL A 50 -12.90 7.22 15.88
N LEU A 51 -13.44 7.67 17.03
CA LEU A 51 -13.58 6.84 18.21
C LEU A 51 -14.61 5.71 18.00
N ARG A 52 -15.74 5.98 17.32
CA ARG A 52 -16.73 4.93 16.97
C ARG A 52 -16.14 3.85 16.08
N VAL A 53 -15.43 4.27 15.04
CA VAL A 53 -14.72 3.36 14.15
C VAL A 53 -13.70 2.57 14.96
N GLY A 54 -12.84 3.22 15.73
CA GLY A 54 -11.80 2.56 16.53
C GLY A 54 -12.36 1.58 17.55
N ILE A 55 -13.49 1.86 18.21
CA ILE A 55 -14.08 0.97 19.23
C ILE A 55 -14.78 -0.22 18.58
N ARG A 56 -15.57 0.02 17.52
CA ARG A 56 -16.19 -1.07 16.74
C ARG A 56 -15.14 -2.00 16.13
N TRP A 57 -14.03 -1.44 15.78
CA TRP A 57 -12.83 -2.05 15.31
C TRP A 57 -12.18 -2.98 16.36
N LEU A 58 -11.92 -2.47 17.54
CA LEU A 58 -11.35 -3.24 18.64
C LEU A 58 -12.27 -4.41 19.07
N GLU A 59 -13.58 -4.28 18.86
CA GLU A 59 -14.56 -5.31 19.19
C GLU A 59 -14.60 -6.45 18.16
N ASN A 60 -14.47 -6.16 16.87
CA ASN A 60 -14.70 -7.13 15.79
C ASN A 60 -13.43 -7.58 15.05
N GLY A 61 -12.30 -6.91 15.22
CA GLY A 61 -11.04 -7.28 14.57
C GLY A 61 -10.99 -7.08 13.05
N VAL A 62 -12.03 -6.50 12.44
CA VAL A 62 -12.15 -6.27 10.99
C VAL A 62 -12.68 -4.87 10.75
N LEU A 63 -12.01 -4.11 9.86
CA LEU A 63 -12.49 -2.85 9.33
C LEU A 63 -13.17 -3.10 7.99
N ARG A 64 -14.42 -2.67 7.83
CA ARG A 64 -15.07 -2.60 6.51
C ARG A 64 -15.07 -1.17 6.02
N VAL A 65 -14.64 -0.99 4.77
CA VAL A 65 -14.73 0.30 4.08
C VAL A 65 -16.21 0.58 3.79
N PRO A 66 -16.77 1.70 4.30
CA PRO A 66 -18.22 1.90 4.24
C PRO A 66 -18.70 2.39 2.87
N GLN A 67 -17.82 3.04 2.08
CA GLN A 67 -18.20 3.72 0.84
C GLN A 67 -16.99 3.96 -0.07
N GLY A 68 -17.22 4.59 -1.24
CA GLY A 68 -16.18 4.85 -2.23
C GLY A 68 -15.91 3.64 -3.12
N HIS A 69 -14.87 3.72 -3.93
CA HIS A 69 -14.50 2.64 -4.87
C HIS A 69 -14.11 1.34 -4.15
N ALA A 70 -13.54 1.45 -2.96
CA ALA A 70 -13.20 0.32 -2.09
C ALA A 70 -14.35 -0.10 -1.16
N GLY A 71 -15.57 0.46 -1.33
CA GLY A 71 -16.72 0.17 -0.48
C GLY A 71 -17.05 -1.31 -0.41
N GLY A 72 -17.22 -1.82 0.81
CA GLY A 72 -17.46 -3.25 1.08
C GLY A 72 -16.21 -4.07 1.40
N LEU A 73 -15.01 -3.63 0.97
CA LEU A 73 -13.77 -4.32 1.30
C LEU A 73 -13.53 -4.34 2.81
N ALA A 74 -12.98 -5.44 3.30
CA ALA A 74 -12.71 -5.70 4.69
C ALA A 74 -11.22 -5.94 4.93
N PHE A 75 -10.69 -5.37 6.00
CA PHE A 75 -9.29 -5.49 6.38
C PHE A 75 -9.15 -6.01 7.80
N ASP A 76 -8.26 -6.98 8.01
CA ASP A 76 -7.91 -7.47 9.34
C ASP A 76 -6.94 -6.48 10.00
N LEU A 77 -7.34 -6.04 11.11
CA LEU A 77 -6.76 -4.92 11.81
C LEU A 77 -5.62 -5.29 12.74
N ARG A 78 -5.28 -6.57 12.80
CA ARG A 78 -4.04 -7.01 13.43
C ARG A 78 -2.82 -6.44 12.68
N TRP A 79 -3.01 -6.16 11.41
CA TRP A 79 -1.98 -5.72 10.47
C TRP A 79 -1.99 -4.21 10.19
N LEU A 80 -3.07 -3.50 10.55
CA LEU A 80 -3.12 -2.07 10.30
C LEU A 80 -2.12 -1.30 11.16
N PRO A 81 -1.31 -0.45 10.54
CA PRO A 81 -0.43 0.46 11.25
C PRO A 81 -1.26 1.35 12.17
N ILE A 82 -0.70 1.68 13.35
CA ILE A 82 -1.39 2.52 14.34
C ILE A 82 -1.35 4.00 13.93
N SER A 83 -0.82 4.36 12.78
CA SER A 83 -0.85 5.72 12.30
C SER A 83 -2.31 6.14 12.02
N HIS A 84 -2.79 7.09 12.81
CA HIS A 84 -4.20 7.51 12.85
C HIS A 84 -4.71 8.05 11.51
N ALA A 85 -3.82 8.51 10.65
CA ALA A 85 -4.15 9.10 9.36
C ALA A 85 -4.59 8.02 8.34
N HIS A 86 -3.80 6.97 8.15
CA HIS A 86 -4.11 5.89 7.21
C HIS A 86 -5.37 5.11 7.59
N VAL A 87 -5.52 4.77 8.89
CA VAL A 87 -6.74 4.11 9.38
C VAL A 87 -7.97 4.95 9.12
N GLY A 88 -7.87 6.27 9.34
CA GLY A 88 -8.96 7.21 9.08
C GLY A 88 -9.35 7.26 7.60
N SER A 89 -8.37 7.28 6.71
CA SER A 89 -8.59 7.34 5.26
C SER A 89 -9.15 6.02 4.71
N ILE A 90 -8.65 4.86 5.18
CA ILE A 90 -9.23 3.55 4.85
C ILE A 90 -10.67 3.47 5.35
N ALA A 91 -10.90 3.85 6.61
CA ALA A 91 -12.24 3.84 7.22
C ALA A 91 -13.22 4.81 6.54
N GLY A 92 -12.72 5.88 5.95
CA GLY A 92 -13.50 6.83 5.16
C GLY A 92 -13.72 6.41 3.71
N GLY A 93 -12.99 5.43 3.21
CA GLY A 93 -13.00 5.00 1.81
C GLY A 93 -12.29 5.96 0.85
N ASN A 94 -11.50 6.89 1.39
CA ASN A 94 -10.84 7.96 0.63
C ASN A 94 -9.31 7.90 0.68
N LEU A 95 -8.73 6.74 1.02
CA LEU A 95 -7.29 6.55 0.96
C LEU A 95 -6.81 6.86 -0.45
N GLU A 96 -5.93 7.86 -0.60
CA GLU A 96 -5.35 8.26 -1.90
C GLU A 96 -6.41 8.31 -3.02
N SER A 97 -7.44 9.13 -2.86
CA SER A 97 -8.61 9.14 -3.74
C SER A 97 -8.25 9.35 -5.22
N GLY A 98 -7.22 10.17 -5.52
CA GLY A 98 -6.72 10.36 -6.89
C GLY A 98 -6.17 9.08 -7.51
N VAL A 99 -5.49 8.24 -6.70
CA VAL A 99 -5.01 6.91 -7.12
C VAL A 99 -6.19 5.98 -7.42
N GLN A 100 -7.19 5.92 -6.52
CA GLN A 100 -8.40 5.12 -6.75
C GLN A 100 -9.13 5.53 -8.05
N GLU A 101 -9.29 6.83 -8.29
CA GLU A 101 -9.91 7.34 -9.52
C GLU A 101 -9.12 6.98 -10.77
N ALA A 102 -7.77 7.07 -10.72
CA ALA A 102 -6.91 6.66 -11.81
C ALA A 102 -7.06 5.16 -12.10
N MET A 103 -7.11 4.32 -11.06
CA MET A 103 -7.34 2.87 -11.21
C MET A 103 -8.70 2.59 -11.85
N VAL A 104 -9.78 3.21 -11.38
CA VAL A 104 -11.12 3.04 -11.97
C VAL A 104 -11.14 3.41 -13.45
N ARG A 105 -10.41 4.45 -13.84
CA ARG A 105 -10.38 4.96 -15.21
C ARG A 105 -9.56 4.08 -16.16
N HIS A 106 -8.46 3.50 -15.67
CA HIS A 106 -7.48 2.83 -16.51
C HIS A 106 -7.42 1.31 -16.38
N LEU A 107 -7.94 0.75 -15.28
CA LEU A 107 -8.02 -0.70 -15.08
C LEU A 107 -9.42 -1.21 -15.48
N GLY A 108 -9.56 -1.66 -16.70
CA GLY A 108 -10.81 -2.27 -17.19
C GLY A 108 -10.99 -3.73 -16.71
N ARG A 109 -12.17 -4.28 -16.97
CA ARG A 109 -12.44 -5.71 -16.73
C ARG A 109 -11.46 -6.58 -17.53
N GLY A 110 -10.99 -7.66 -16.91
CA GLY A 110 -9.95 -8.54 -17.48
C GLY A 110 -8.54 -7.96 -17.42
N GLY A 111 -8.39 -6.72 -16.94
CA GLY A 111 -7.09 -6.05 -16.82
C GLY A 111 -6.13 -6.75 -15.85
N VAL A 112 -4.84 -6.57 -16.11
CA VAL A 112 -3.75 -7.05 -15.26
C VAL A 112 -3.18 -5.89 -14.46
N PHE A 113 -3.21 -6.03 -13.13
CA PHE A 113 -2.71 -5.01 -12.22
C PHE A 113 -1.47 -5.49 -11.48
N TYR A 114 -0.43 -4.69 -11.48
CA TYR A 114 0.75 -4.88 -10.64
C TYR A 114 0.75 -3.84 -9.51
N ASP A 115 0.79 -4.32 -8.26
CA ASP A 115 0.87 -3.52 -7.04
C ASP A 115 2.27 -3.68 -6.45
N ILE A 116 3.16 -2.74 -6.72
CA ILE A 116 4.57 -2.79 -6.32
C ILE A 116 4.74 -1.95 -5.05
N GLY A 117 5.05 -2.62 -3.94
CA GLY A 117 4.93 -2.06 -2.59
C GLY A 117 3.49 -2.18 -2.08
N ALA A 118 2.93 -3.38 -2.17
CA ALA A 118 1.49 -3.59 -1.93
C ALA A 118 1.05 -3.40 -0.47
N ASN A 119 1.99 -3.34 0.47
CA ASN A 119 1.73 -3.10 1.90
C ASN A 119 0.65 -4.08 2.43
N LEU A 120 -0.49 -3.58 2.88
CA LEU A 120 -1.61 -4.39 3.40
C LEU A 120 -2.55 -4.91 2.30
N GLY A 121 -2.28 -4.57 1.04
CA GLY A 121 -3.06 -4.98 -0.11
C GLY A 121 -4.30 -4.14 -0.38
N PHE A 122 -4.41 -2.90 0.11
CA PHE A 122 -5.58 -2.06 -0.14
C PHE A 122 -5.84 -1.90 -1.64
N PHE A 123 -4.82 -1.50 -2.40
CA PHE A 123 -4.94 -1.30 -3.84
C PHE A 123 -5.00 -2.63 -4.60
N SER A 124 -4.34 -3.67 -4.12
CA SER A 124 -4.47 -5.03 -4.67
C SER A 124 -5.91 -5.54 -4.62
N LEU A 125 -6.59 -5.38 -3.47
CA LEU A 125 -7.97 -5.83 -3.31
C LEU A 125 -8.95 -4.96 -4.14
N LEU A 126 -8.72 -3.65 -4.17
CA LEU A 126 -9.49 -2.75 -5.03
C LEU A 126 -9.33 -3.12 -6.51
N ALA A 127 -8.09 -3.34 -6.97
CA ALA A 127 -7.82 -3.75 -8.34
C ALA A 127 -8.51 -5.08 -8.70
N ALA A 128 -8.48 -6.05 -7.80
CA ALA A 128 -9.17 -7.33 -8.00
C ALA A 128 -10.69 -7.16 -8.18
N HIS A 129 -11.28 -6.26 -7.41
CA HIS A 129 -12.70 -5.92 -7.53
C HIS A 129 -13.01 -5.21 -8.86
N LEU A 130 -12.21 -4.22 -9.24
CA LEU A 130 -12.38 -3.43 -10.47
C LEU A 130 -12.18 -4.27 -11.74
N SER A 131 -11.14 -5.12 -11.76
CA SER A 131 -10.82 -5.94 -12.94
C SER A 131 -11.72 -7.17 -13.13
N GLY A 132 -12.52 -7.50 -12.12
CA GLY A 132 -13.37 -8.68 -12.10
C GLY A 132 -12.67 -9.92 -11.55
N LEU A 133 -13.30 -10.58 -10.58
CA LEU A 133 -12.70 -11.66 -9.79
C LEU A 133 -12.32 -12.90 -10.60
N GLU A 134 -12.96 -13.13 -11.72
CA GLU A 134 -12.71 -14.28 -12.60
C GLU A 134 -11.83 -13.91 -13.80
N GLU A 135 -11.94 -12.69 -14.30
CA GLU A 135 -11.35 -12.22 -15.55
C GLU A 135 -10.02 -11.51 -15.31
N GLY A 136 -9.95 -10.66 -14.27
CA GLY A 136 -8.78 -9.85 -13.93
C GLY A 136 -7.71 -10.63 -13.18
N ARG A 137 -6.49 -10.12 -13.19
CA ARG A 137 -5.34 -10.68 -12.46
C ARG A 137 -4.60 -9.58 -11.74
N VAL A 138 -4.29 -9.83 -10.47
CA VAL A 138 -3.55 -8.91 -9.61
C VAL A 138 -2.30 -9.59 -9.08
N TYR A 139 -1.17 -8.93 -9.24
CA TYR A 139 0.12 -9.37 -8.71
C TYR A 139 0.60 -8.33 -7.70
N ALA A 140 0.57 -8.72 -6.43
CA ALA A 140 0.97 -7.90 -5.29
C ALA A 140 2.42 -8.22 -4.92
N PHE A 141 3.35 -7.30 -5.17
CA PHE A 141 4.76 -7.43 -4.80
C PHE A 141 4.97 -6.73 -3.46
N GLU A 142 5.42 -7.50 -2.48
CA GLU A 142 5.66 -7.00 -1.12
C GLU A 142 6.87 -7.73 -0.52
N ALA A 143 7.81 -6.98 0.06
CA ALA A 143 9.05 -7.55 0.58
C ALA A 143 9.00 -7.87 2.07
N ALA A 144 8.18 -7.16 2.85
CA ALA A 144 8.02 -7.39 4.28
C ALA A 144 7.14 -8.63 4.54
N PRO A 145 7.64 -9.67 5.24
CA PRO A 145 6.88 -10.91 5.44
C PRO A 145 5.53 -10.71 6.11
N ASP A 146 5.44 -9.83 7.10
CA ASP A 146 4.19 -9.56 7.81
C ASP A 146 3.13 -8.93 6.89
N ASN A 147 3.56 -8.07 5.94
CA ASN A 147 2.67 -7.49 4.95
C ASN A 147 2.20 -8.54 3.91
N VAL A 148 3.09 -9.46 3.52
CA VAL A 148 2.72 -10.62 2.67
C VAL A 148 1.60 -11.44 3.32
N ASP A 149 1.74 -11.72 4.61
CA ASP A 149 0.70 -12.40 5.39
C ASP A 149 -0.58 -11.57 5.47
N ALA A 150 -0.46 -10.26 5.68
CA ALA A 150 -1.58 -9.33 5.74
C ALA A 150 -2.39 -9.32 4.44
N ILE A 151 -1.73 -9.21 3.27
CA ILE A 151 -2.39 -9.25 1.96
C ILE A 151 -3.14 -10.57 1.78
N THR A 152 -2.48 -11.69 2.13
CA THR A 152 -3.07 -13.03 2.00
C THR A 152 -4.33 -13.18 2.86
N VAL A 153 -4.27 -12.74 4.12
CA VAL A 153 -5.43 -12.76 5.03
C VAL A 153 -6.53 -11.84 4.55
N ASN A 154 -6.19 -10.63 4.10
CA ASN A 154 -7.17 -9.66 3.62
C ASN A 154 -7.85 -10.14 2.32
N ALA A 155 -7.12 -10.75 1.40
CA ALA A 155 -7.71 -11.36 0.20
C ALA A 155 -8.69 -12.48 0.55
N ALA A 156 -8.31 -13.39 1.46
CA ALA A 156 -9.19 -14.46 1.94
C ALA A 156 -10.44 -13.92 2.65
N LEU A 157 -10.29 -12.87 3.48
CA LEU A 157 -11.39 -12.22 4.20
C LEU A 157 -12.45 -11.64 3.26
N ASN A 158 -12.04 -11.21 2.07
CA ASN A 158 -12.90 -10.66 1.03
C ASN A 158 -13.34 -11.67 -0.02
N LEU A 159 -12.94 -12.95 0.10
CA LEU A 159 -13.20 -14.00 -0.89
C LEU A 159 -12.67 -13.64 -2.28
N ILE A 160 -11.51 -12.99 -2.34
CA ILE A 160 -10.85 -12.54 -3.57
C ILE A 160 -9.81 -13.59 -4.01
N PRO A 161 -10.05 -14.34 -5.10
CA PRO A 161 -9.16 -15.43 -5.51
C PRO A 161 -8.07 -15.00 -6.50
N ASN A 162 -8.20 -13.84 -7.14
CA ASN A 162 -7.39 -13.39 -8.27
C ASN A 162 -6.22 -12.48 -7.87
N VAL A 163 -5.84 -12.44 -6.59
CA VAL A 163 -4.62 -11.79 -6.10
C VAL A 163 -3.54 -12.83 -5.86
N ARG A 164 -2.43 -12.75 -6.60
CA ARG A 164 -1.22 -13.52 -6.36
C ARG A 164 -0.21 -12.64 -5.62
N VAL A 165 0.15 -13.02 -4.39
CA VAL A 165 1.16 -12.32 -3.60
C VAL A 165 2.54 -12.86 -3.93
N ILE A 166 3.49 -11.96 -4.19
CA ILE A 166 4.88 -12.26 -4.51
C ILE A 166 5.75 -11.63 -3.42
N GLY A 167 6.32 -12.46 -2.53
CA GLY A 167 7.17 -12.05 -1.42
C GLY A 167 8.56 -11.62 -1.91
N ALA A 168 8.64 -10.46 -2.55
CA ALA A 168 9.89 -9.91 -3.09
C ALA A 168 9.76 -8.39 -3.25
N ALA A 169 10.89 -7.69 -3.15
CA ALA A 169 11.00 -6.30 -3.62
C ALA A 169 11.27 -6.28 -5.12
N VAL A 170 10.65 -5.34 -5.82
CA VAL A 170 10.95 -5.07 -7.23
C VAL A 170 12.14 -4.11 -7.31
N SER A 171 13.09 -4.42 -8.20
CA SER A 171 14.31 -3.64 -8.41
C SER A 171 14.73 -3.72 -9.89
N ASP A 172 15.87 -3.15 -10.21
CA ASP A 172 16.47 -3.17 -11.55
C ASP A 172 17.09 -4.52 -11.95
N HIS A 173 17.20 -5.45 -11.00
CA HIS A 173 17.76 -6.79 -11.22
C HIS A 173 17.15 -7.83 -10.26
N ALA A 174 17.26 -9.11 -10.63
CA ALA A 174 16.94 -10.22 -9.75
C ALA A 174 18.11 -10.53 -8.82
N GLY A 175 17.83 -10.87 -7.55
CA GLY A 175 18.88 -11.19 -6.59
C GLY A 175 18.43 -11.16 -5.13
N ARG A 176 19.31 -10.66 -4.27
CA ARG A 176 19.06 -10.42 -2.84
C ARG A 176 19.34 -8.96 -2.49
N GLY A 177 18.48 -8.41 -1.66
CA GLY A 177 18.63 -7.08 -1.08
C GLY A 177 18.38 -7.11 0.41
N ARG A 178 18.47 -5.96 1.03
CA ARG A 178 18.15 -5.78 2.46
C ARG A 178 17.04 -4.74 2.62
N LEU A 179 16.07 -5.04 3.44
CA LEU A 179 14.95 -4.16 3.76
C LEU A 179 15.08 -3.63 5.17
N GLN A 180 14.99 -2.33 5.34
CA GLN A 180 14.83 -1.66 6.63
C GLN A 180 13.36 -1.76 7.02
N VAL A 181 13.09 -2.51 8.09
CA VAL A 181 11.73 -2.68 8.61
C VAL A 181 11.53 -1.75 9.79
N VAL A 182 10.40 -1.07 9.83
CA VAL A 182 9.99 -0.18 10.91
C VAL A 182 8.71 -0.69 11.58
N ASP A 183 8.39 -0.20 12.80
CA ASP A 183 7.18 -0.58 13.57
C ASP A 183 5.89 -0.35 12.75
N ASP A 184 5.86 0.75 12.00
CA ASP A 184 4.84 1.02 10.99
C ASP A 184 5.38 0.55 9.64
N GLN A 185 5.09 -0.70 9.30
CA GLN A 185 5.67 -1.38 8.13
C GLN A 185 5.30 -0.72 6.79
N SER A 186 4.37 0.24 6.79
CA SER A 186 4.02 1.02 5.60
C SER A 186 5.19 1.86 5.07
N TRP A 187 6.21 2.13 5.92
CA TRP A 187 7.38 2.93 5.58
C TRP A 187 8.68 2.10 5.47
N SER A 188 8.55 0.80 5.30
CA SER A 188 9.72 -0.07 5.10
C SER A 188 10.35 0.20 3.73
N LYS A 189 11.68 0.36 3.69
CA LYS A 189 12.41 0.69 2.46
C LYS A 189 13.66 -0.17 2.26
N LEU A 190 14.06 -0.34 1.01
CA LEU A 190 15.31 -1.01 0.67
C LEU A 190 16.51 -0.20 1.16
N VAL A 191 17.54 -0.90 1.70
CA VAL A 191 18.83 -0.30 2.05
C VAL A 191 19.50 0.23 0.79
N GLY A 192 20.00 1.47 0.86
CA GLY A 192 20.59 2.17 -0.28
C GLY A 192 19.75 3.30 -0.85
N TYR A 193 18.46 3.37 -0.46
CA TYR A 193 17.54 4.43 -0.88
C TYR A 193 17.22 5.41 0.26
N GLY A 194 18.19 5.64 1.13
CA GLY A 194 18.11 6.49 2.31
C GLY A 194 17.94 5.69 3.60
N ASP A 195 18.29 6.33 4.72
CA ASP A 195 18.14 5.74 6.05
C ASP A 195 16.79 6.12 6.64
N HIS A 196 16.11 5.14 7.24
CA HIS A 196 14.90 5.41 7.99
C HIS A 196 15.26 5.58 9.48
N PRO A 197 14.96 6.74 10.11
CA PRO A 197 15.39 7.06 11.47
C PRO A 197 14.81 6.15 12.55
N PHE A 198 13.74 5.41 12.22
CA PHE A 198 13.04 4.48 13.12
C PHE A 198 13.23 3.01 12.72
N THR A 199 14.29 2.68 11.97
CA THR A 199 14.60 1.28 11.60
C THR A 199 14.72 0.42 12.86
N GLU A 200 13.88 -0.60 12.97
CA GLU A 200 13.93 -1.57 14.08
C GLU A 200 14.81 -2.76 13.75
N GLN A 201 14.77 -3.20 12.51
CA GLN A 201 15.60 -4.30 12.03
C GLN A 201 15.87 -4.16 10.53
N VAL A 202 16.90 -4.86 10.06
CA VAL A 202 17.20 -5.04 8.65
C VAL A 202 17.12 -6.52 8.35
N ILE A 203 16.34 -6.89 7.32
CA ILE A 203 16.13 -8.28 6.90
C ILE A 203 16.60 -8.48 5.47
N ASP A 204 17.04 -9.69 5.15
CA ASP A 204 17.32 -10.09 3.77
C ASP A 204 16.02 -10.36 3.03
N VAL A 205 15.90 -9.83 1.81
CA VAL A 205 14.74 -10.00 0.95
C VAL A 205 15.15 -10.43 -0.45
N LYS A 206 14.23 -11.11 -1.15
CA LYS A 206 14.38 -11.41 -2.57
C LYS A 206 14.17 -10.15 -3.39
N LEU A 207 14.99 -9.92 -4.42
CA LEU A 207 14.80 -8.93 -5.46
C LEU A 207 14.33 -9.59 -6.75
N VAL A 208 13.46 -8.93 -7.50
CA VAL A 208 13.00 -9.34 -8.83
C VAL A 208 12.96 -8.15 -9.77
N ALA A 209 13.21 -8.38 -11.05
CA ALA A 209 12.94 -7.41 -12.11
C ALA A 209 11.67 -7.80 -12.86
N ILE A 210 10.84 -6.82 -13.17
CA ILE A 210 9.56 -7.06 -13.89
C ILE A 210 9.83 -7.58 -15.30
N ASP A 211 10.86 -7.05 -15.96
CA ASP A 211 11.23 -7.47 -17.32
C ASP A 211 11.60 -8.96 -17.39
N ASP A 212 12.24 -9.52 -16.34
CA ASP A 212 12.55 -10.94 -16.26
C ASP A 212 11.27 -11.78 -16.15
N LEU A 213 10.31 -11.35 -15.31
CA LEU A 213 9.05 -12.08 -15.07
C LEU A 213 8.10 -12.03 -16.27
N VAL A 214 8.04 -10.89 -16.94
CA VAL A 214 7.22 -10.72 -18.15
C VAL A 214 7.90 -11.36 -19.36
N GLY A 215 9.21 -11.15 -19.53
CA GLY A 215 9.99 -11.68 -20.63
C GLY A 215 10.07 -13.20 -20.66
N SER A 216 10.10 -13.85 -19.49
CA SER A 216 10.02 -15.32 -19.37
C SER A 216 8.60 -15.89 -19.54
N GLY A 217 7.57 -15.05 -19.54
CA GLY A 217 6.16 -15.47 -19.57
C GLY A 217 5.65 -15.99 -18.22
N GLU A 218 6.40 -15.83 -17.13
CA GLU A 218 5.93 -16.18 -15.77
C GLU A 218 4.73 -15.32 -15.37
N LEU A 219 4.75 -14.03 -15.76
CA LEU A 219 3.64 -13.11 -15.53
C LEU A 219 3.18 -12.50 -16.87
N PRO A 220 1.85 -12.31 -17.05
CA PRO A 220 1.33 -11.58 -18.20
C PRO A 220 1.70 -10.08 -18.07
N PRO A 221 1.87 -9.35 -19.19
CA PRO A 221 2.16 -7.93 -19.13
C PRO A 221 1.05 -7.14 -18.41
N PRO A 222 1.40 -6.11 -17.62
CA PRO A 222 0.42 -5.32 -16.88
C PRO A 222 -0.34 -4.35 -17.78
N THR A 223 -1.61 -4.11 -17.43
CA THR A 223 -2.43 -3.01 -17.95
C THR A 223 -2.19 -1.73 -17.15
N VAL A 224 -2.14 -1.89 -15.82
CA VAL A 224 -1.88 -0.81 -14.87
C VAL A 224 -0.86 -1.27 -13.83
N VAL A 225 0.06 -0.39 -13.50
CA VAL A 225 1.06 -0.61 -12.44
C VAL A 225 0.93 0.50 -11.40
N LYS A 226 0.82 0.13 -10.11
CA LYS A 226 1.06 1.04 -8.99
C LYS A 226 2.47 0.79 -8.45
N ILE A 227 3.20 1.87 -8.18
CA ILE A 227 4.54 1.84 -7.59
C ILE A 227 4.53 2.73 -6.35
N ASP A 228 4.92 2.14 -5.20
CA ASP A 228 5.00 2.83 -3.93
C ASP A 228 6.05 2.11 -3.06
N VAL A 229 7.30 2.51 -3.18
CA VAL A 229 8.47 1.75 -2.70
C VAL A 229 9.47 2.59 -1.92
N GLU A 230 9.01 3.73 -1.38
CA GLU A 230 9.76 4.55 -0.42
C GLU A 230 11.18 4.96 -0.91
N GLY A 231 11.26 5.44 -2.17
CA GLY A 231 12.49 6.00 -2.77
C GLY A 231 13.18 5.10 -3.79
N ALA A 232 12.74 3.86 -3.99
CA ALA A 232 13.32 2.93 -4.99
C ALA A 232 12.61 2.99 -6.36
N GLU A 233 11.76 3.99 -6.63
CA GLU A 233 10.90 4.09 -7.81
C GLU A 233 11.69 3.99 -9.11
N LEU A 234 12.87 4.62 -9.16
CA LEU A 234 13.73 4.61 -10.38
C LEU A 234 14.34 3.24 -10.64
N ALA A 235 14.67 2.47 -9.58
CA ALA A 235 15.14 1.10 -9.74
C ALA A 235 14.02 0.20 -10.27
N VAL A 236 12.77 0.39 -9.78
CA VAL A 236 11.60 -0.30 -10.32
C VAL A 236 11.42 0.02 -11.80
N LEU A 237 11.48 1.30 -12.21
CA LEU A 237 11.37 1.70 -13.62
C LEU A 237 12.47 1.09 -14.48
N ALA A 238 13.71 1.03 -13.97
CA ALA A 238 14.82 0.40 -14.67
C ALA A 238 14.58 -1.10 -14.89
N GLY A 239 14.04 -1.81 -13.88
CA GLY A 239 13.71 -3.25 -13.96
C GLY A 239 12.45 -3.59 -14.73
N MET A 240 11.72 -2.60 -15.26
CA MET A 240 10.53 -2.78 -16.10
C MET A 240 10.61 -1.98 -17.41
N ARG A 241 11.79 -1.58 -17.81
CA ARG A 241 12.02 -0.72 -18.98
C ARG A 241 11.46 -1.34 -20.27
N GLU A 242 11.73 -2.63 -20.52
CA GLU A 242 11.22 -3.33 -21.70
C GLU A 242 9.71 -3.49 -21.65
N THR A 243 9.17 -3.82 -20.47
CA THR A 243 7.74 -3.90 -20.23
C THR A 243 7.04 -2.57 -20.52
N ILE A 244 7.60 -1.45 -20.06
CA ILE A 244 7.09 -0.09 -20.36
C ILE A 244 7.10 0.16 -21.86
N GLN A 245 8.20 -0.11 -22.55
CA GLN A 245 8.33 0.16 -23.97
C GLN A 245 7.41 -0.68 -24.85
N ARG A 246 7.26 -1.99 -24.53
CA ARG A 246 6.50 -2.94 -25.36
C ARG A 246 5.00 -2.96 -25.07
N HIS A 247 4.63 -2.83 -23.80
CA HIS A 247 3.24 -3.05 -23.36
C HIS A 247 2.51 -1.79 -22.94
N ARG A 248 3.25 -0.68 -22.77
CA ARG A 248 2.69 0.65 -22.56
C ARG A 248 1.64 0.74 -21.44
N PRO A 249 1.88 0.15 -20.23
CA PRO A 249 0.90 0.20 -19.14
C PRO A 249 0.68 1.64 -18.65
N ALA A 250 -0.49 1.93 -18.08
CA ALA A 250 -0.64 3.11 -17.25
C ALA A 250 0.15 2.90 -15.94
N ILE A 251 0.92 3.91 -15.50
CA ILE A 251 1.76 3.83 -14.29
C ILE A 251 1.30 4.88 -13.29
N ILE A 252 0.89 4.43 -12.12
CA ILE A 252 0.58 5.26 -10.96
C ILE A 252 1.76 5.13 -9.99
N CYS A 253 2.41 6.23 -9.64
CA CYS A 253 3.61 6.19 -8.81
C CYS A 253 3.51 7.21 -7.66
N GLU A 254 3.69 6.77 -6.42
CA GLU A 254 4.03 7.67 -5.34
C GLU A 254 5.52 7.98 -5.40
N LEU A 255 5.87 9.26 -5.41
CA LEU A 255 7.23 9.74 -5.62
C LEU A 255 7.78 10.25 -4.28
N HIS A 256 8.91 9.70 -3.84
CA HIS A 256 9.61 10.07 -2.62
C HIS A 256 10.92 10.79 -2.98
N ASP A 257 10.83 12.11 -3.18
CA ASP A 257 11.93 12.98 -3.65
C ASP A 257 12.51 12.59 -5.04
N THR A 258 11.81 11.74 -5.79
CA THR A 258 12.22 11.22 -7.12
C THR A 258 11.52 11.91 -8.30
N HIS A 259 10.82 13.02 -8.08
CA HIS A 259 9.93 13.70 -9.03
C HIS A 259 10.59 14.01 -10.38
N ARG A 260 11.70 14.78 -10.37
CA ARG A 260 12.38 15.17 -11.62
C ARG A 260 12.93 14.00 -12.39
N PRO A 261 13.71 13.07 -11.77
CA PRO A 261 14.18 11.90 -12.50
C PRO A 261 13.04 11.02 -13.04
N PHE A 262 11.91 10.91 -12.32
CA PHE A 262 10.73 10.18 -12.80
C PHE A 262 10.14 10.84 -14.05
N VAL A 263 9.93 12.16 -14.04
CA VAL A 263 9.41 12.90 -15.21
C VAL A 263 10.32 12.73 -16.42
N VAL A 264 11.64 12.80 -16.24
CA VAL A 264 12.63 12.59 -17.32
C VAL A 264 12.51 11.17 -17.87
N ALA A 265 12.56 10.15 -17.00
CA ALA A 265 12.48 8.75 -17.43
C ALA A 265 11.18 8.43 -18.18
N MET A 266 10.04 8.95 -17.70
CA MET A 266 8.75 8.76 -18.35
C MET A 266 8.67 9.53 -19.68
N GLY A 267 9.20 10.74 -19.74
CA GLY A 267 9.29 11.52 -20.98
C GLY A 267 10.13 10.82 -22.07
N GLU A 268 11.30 10.27 -21.71
CA GLU A 268 12.14 9.46 -22.60
C GLU A 268 11.43 8.18 -23.08
N ALA A 269 10.56 7.59 -22.24
CA ALA A 269 9.74 6.44 -22.61
C ALA A 269 8.50 6.83 -23.45
N GLY A 270 8.30 8.11 -23.77
CA GLY A 270 7.15 8.60 -24.52
C GLY A 270 5.85 8.59 -23.73
N TYR A 271 5.92 8.98 -22.44
CA TYR A 271 4.76 9.14 -21.56
C TYR A 271 4.56 10.61 -21.20
N ARG A 272 3.30 11.00 -21.00
CA ARG A 272 2.95 12.23 -20.31
C ARG A 272 2.69 11.93 -18.82
N VAL A 273 3.13 12.86 -17.96
CA VAL A 273 2.98 12.74 -16.51
C VAL A 273 1.97 13.75 -15.99
N ILE A 274 1.04 13.30 -15.15
CA ILE A 274 -0.04 14.06 -14.56
C ILE A 274 0.09 13.99 -13.05
N ASN A 275 0.00 15.13 -12.37
CA ASN A 275 -0.09 15.17 -10.91
C ASN A 275 -1.51 14.84 -10.47
N LEU A 276 -1.69 13.81 -9.64
CA LEU A 276 -3.01 13.39 -9.13
C LEU A 276 -3.52 14.24 -7.97
N GLU A 277 -2.67 15.10 -7.40
CA GLU A 277 -3.02 15.93 -6.23
C GLU A 277 -3.44 17.36 -6.61
N GLY A 278 -3.33 17.72 -7.88
CA GLY A 278 -3.76 19.02 -8.33
C GLY A 278 -3.13 19.48 -9.64
N PRO A 279 -3.36 20.75 -10.00
CA PRO A 279 -2.98 21.26 -11.33
C PRO A 279 -1.51 21.68 -11.45
N ILE A 280 -0.73 21.66 -10.35
CA ILE A 280 0.69 22.01 -10.39
C ILE A 280 1.50 20.87 -11.04
N PRO A 281 2.58 21.19 -11.79
CA PRO A 281 3.48 20.16 -12.30
C PRO A 281 4.02 19.29 -11.19
N ILE A 282 4.15 17.98 -11.44
CA ILE A 282 4.55 17.01 -10.42
C ILE A 282 5.96 17.28 -9.86
N ASP A 283 6.86 17.84 -10.66
CA ASP A 283 8.22 18.22 -10.26
C ASP A 283 8.27 19.44 -9.32
N GLN A 284 7.14 20.09 -9.09
CA GLN A 284 6.93 21.19 -8.16
C GLN A 284 6.06 20.79 -6.95
N ALA A 285 5.64 19.52 -6.87
CA ALA A 285 4.87 18.99 -5.75
C ALA A 285 5.72 18.83 -4.47
N GLY A 286 5.08 18.52 -3.36
CA GLY A 286 5.77 18.25 -2.08
C GLY A 286 6.66 17.01 -2.13
N ALA A 287 7.36 16.71 -1.03
CA ALA A 287 8.33 15.61 -0.97
C ALA A 287 7.72 14.22 -1.28
N SER A 288 6.43 14.04 -1.05
CA SER A 288 5.65 12.86 -1.48
C SER A 288 4.47 13.35 -2.29
N ALA A 289 4.26 12.78 -3.49
CA ALA A 289 3.14 13.10 -4.35
C ALA A 289 2.85 11.95 -5.35
N HIS A 290 1.58 11.82 -5.73
CA HIS A 290 1.14 10.78 -6.66
C HIS A 290 1.14 11.28 -8.11
N ALA A 291 1.86 10.57 -8.97
CA ALA A 291 1.92 10.80 -10.41
C ALA A 291 1.15 9.71 -11.18
N LEU A 292 0.48 10.10 -12.25
CA LEU A 292 -0.04 9.20 -13.27
C LEU A 292 0.72 9.42 -14.56
N ALA A 293 1.46 8.41 -15.01
CA ALA A 293 2.11 8.42 -16.31
C ALA A 293 1.31 7.58 -17.31
N LEU A 294 0.97 8.19 -18.43
CA LEU A 294 0.19 7.59 -19.51
C LEU A 294 0.99 7.67 -20.81
N PRO A 295 0.92 6.64 -21.67
CA PRO A 295 1.47 6.73 -23.01
C PRO A 295 1.03 8.02 -23.70
N ALA A 296 1.97 8.77 -24.26
CA ALA A 296 1.60 9.87 -25.14
C ALA A 296 0.87 9.31 -26.35
N LEU A 297 -0.20 9.99 -26.77
CA LEU A 297 -0.86 9.65 -28.03
C LEU A 297 0.11 9.91 -29.18
N ASP A 298 0.20 8.99 -30.12
CA ASP A 298 0.94 9.23 -31.34
C ASP A 298 0.27 10.42 -32.08
N PRO A 299 1.07 11.31 -32.72
CA PRO A 299 0.49 12.48 -33.41
C PRO A 299 -0.46 12.15 -34.58
N GLY A 300 -0.79 10.90 -34.78
CA GLY A 300 -1.66 10.40 -35.85
C GLY A 300 -2.88 9.60 -35.42
N ASP A 301 -3.14 9.50 -34.09
CA ASP A 301 -4.34 8.83 -33.53
C ASP A 301 -5.49 9.79 -33.25
#